data_5cbe51dbeef08fff908c2acb0e62ab85
#
_entry.id   5cbe51dbeef08fff908c2acb0e62ab85
#
_cell.length_a   1.000
_cell.length_b   1.000
_cell.length_c   1.000
_cell.angle_alpha   90.00
_cell.angle_beta   90.00
_cell.angle_gamma   90.00
#
_symmetry.space_group_name_H-M   'P 1'
#
loop_
_entity.id
_entity.type
_entity.pdbx_description
1 polymer ?
#
loop_
_entity_poly.entity_id
_entity_poly.type
_entity_poly.pdbx_seq_one_letter_code
_entity_poly.pdbx_strand_id
1 'polypeptide(L)'
;TKIFISAGEHDMAGNIVHIVLARLPDAPAGTKGISLFIVPKFSVDESGEKGERNQVSCGSIEHKMGIHGNATCVMNFDGAKGFLIGEANRGLNCMFTFMNTARIGTALQGLAHAEWALQNSVAYAKDRLKMRSLSGPKAPEKAADPIIVHPDVRRMLLTQKAFSEGGRALIHYCSMLVDTMKRGSADEKAEADELMSLLTPIAKAFLTETGFESANQGLQVFGGHGYIAEWGMEQNV
;
A
#
# COMPACT_ATOMS: atom_id res chain seq x y z
N THR A 1 15.23 -8.29 17.63
CA THR A 1 14.86 -8.67 16.26
C THR A 1 13.54 -8.02 15.87
N LYS A 2 13.42 -7.53 14.64
CA LYS A 2 12.19 -7.03 14.00
C LYS A 2 12.02 -7.76 12.67
N ILE A 3 10.78 -8.14 12.35
CA ILE A 3 10.46 -8.90 11.14
C ILE A 3 9.60 -8.06 10.18
N PHE A 4 9.57 -8.47 8.92
CA PHE A 4 8.81 -7.81 7.84
C PHE A 4 9.18 -6.34 7.63
N ILE A 5 10.48 -6.04 7.72
CA ILE A 5 10.97 -4.66 7.53
C ILE A 5 11.22 -4.42 6.05
N SER A 6 10.33 -3.67 5.42
CA SER A 6 10.47 -3.26 4.02
C SER A 6 11.70 -2.37 3.85
N ALA A 7 12.55 -2.70 2.87
CA ALA A 7 13.81 -2.02 2.63
C ALA A 7 14.72 -1.92 3.87
N GLY A 8 14.68 -2.96 4.73
CA GLY A 8 15.47 -2.99 5.96
C GLY A 8 17.00 -3.02 5.72
N GLU A 9 17.43 -3.59 4.61
CA GLU A 9 18.82 -3.60 4.14
C GLU A 9 18.84 -3.44 2.61
N HIS A 10 19.70 -2.58 2.09
CA HIS A 10 19.93 -2.36 0.66
C HIS A 10 21.23 -1.58 0.44
N ASP A 11 21.64 -1.46 -0.81
CA ASP A 11 22.84 -0.76 -1.27
C ASP A 11 22.56 0.56 -2.02
N MET A 12 21.29 0.97 -2.11
CA MET A 12 20.86 2.17 -2.83
C MET A 12 21.18 3.49 -2.12
N ALA A 13 21.54 3.45 -0.83
CA ALA A 13 21.89 4.61 -0.04
C ALA A 13 23.13 4.36 0.81
N GLY A 14 23.92 5.40 1.08
CA GLY A 14 25.11 5.33 1.91
C GLY A 14 24.83 4.98 3.38
N ASN A 15 23.63 5.28 3.86
CA ASN A 15 23.17 4.95 5.21
C ASN A 15 21.70 4.60 5.20
N ILE A 16 21.25 3.81 6.18
CA ILE A 16 19.85 3.47 6.42
C ILE A 16 19.53 3.86 7.86
N VAL A 17 18.45 4.59 8.03
CA VAL A 17 18.00 5.02 9.36
C VAL A 17 16.67 4.34 9.69
N HIS A 18 16.70 3.47 10.69
CA HIS A 18 15.52 2.74 11.13
C HIS A 18 14.77 3.53 12.21
N ILE A 19 13.44 3.56 12.09
CA ILE A 19 12.53 4.02 13.15
C ILE A 19 12.05 2.79 13.91
N VAL A 20 12.44 2.66 15.17
CA VAL A 20 12.30 1.42 15.94
C VAL A 20 11.47 1.65 17.20
N LEU A 21 10.39 0.89 17.35
CA LEU A 21 9.68 0.77 18.62
C LEU A 21 10.41 -0.21 19.55
N ALA A 22 10.78 0.24 20.72
CA ALA A 22 11.44 -0.58 21.74
C ALA A 22 11.07 -0.12 23.15
N ARG A 23 11.52 -0.87 24.17
CA ARG A 23 11.31 -0.54 25.58
C ARG A 23 12.59 -0.05 26.21
N LEU A 24 12.45 0.92 27.08
CA LEU A 24 13.50 1.30 28.02
C LEU A 24 13.54 0.27 29.18
N PRO A 25 14.67 0.14 29.88
CA PRO A 25 14.69 -0.55 31.19
C PRO A 25 13.60 0.03 32.09
N ASP A 26 12.97 -0.82 32.90
CA ASP A 26 11.91 -0.44 33.84
C ASP A 26 10.64 0.22 33.25
N ALA A 27 10.46 0.13 31.92
CA ALA A 27 9.27 0.65 31.25
C ALA A 27 8.01 -0.13 31.66
N PRO A 28 6.85 0.56 31.79
CA PRO A 28 5.57 -0.10 32.10
C PRO A 28 5.25 -1.25 31.13
N ALA A 29 4.54 -2.24 31.61
CA ALA A 29 4.08 -3.36 30.77
C ALA A 29 3.08 -2.90 29.68
N GLY A 30 2.93 -3.72 28.62
CA GLY A 30 2.00 -3.44 27.54
C GLY A 30 2.40 -2.24 26.67
N THR A 31 1.45 -1.69 25.94
CA THR A 31 1.69 -0.60 24.96
C THR A 31 2.15 0.71 25.60
N LYS A 32 1.83 0.91 26.90
CA LYS A 32 2.20 2.12 27.64
C LYS A 32 3.70 2.23 27.96
N GLY A 33 4.49 1.17 27.74
CA GLY A 33 5.94 1.18 27.95
C GLY A 33 6.75 1.23 26.66
N ILE A 34 6.13 1.51 25.53
CA ILE A 34 6.81 1.54 24.23
C ILE A 34 7.31 2.96 23.94
N SER A 35 8.60 3.05 23.64
CA SER A 35 9.30 4.26 23.19
C SER A 35 9.69 4.14 21.71
N LEU A 36 9.96 5.26 21.06
CA LEU A 36 10.40 5.32 19.67
C LEU A 36 11.85 5.77 19.57
N PHE A 37 12.61 5.14 18.71
CA PHE A 37 14.05 5.41 18.54
C PHE A 37 14.41 5.58 17.08
N ILE A 38 15.35 6.49 16.81
CA ILE A 38 16.11 6.51 15.56
C ILE A 38 17.32 5.59 15.75
N VAL A 39 17.50 4.62 14.87
CA VAL A 39 18.63 3.67 14.91
C VAL A 39 19.29 3.64 13.54
N PRO A 40 20.39 4.39 13.34
CA PRO A 40 21.10 4.39 12.08
C PRO A 40 21.95 3.12 11.90
N LYS A 41 22.11 2.64 10.66
CA LYS A 41 23.01 1.54 10.29
C LYS A 41 24.48 1.93 10.48
N PHE A 42 24.83 3.17 10.18
CA PHE A 42 26.12 3.78 10.50
C PHE A 42 25.86 5.02 11.35
N SER A 43 26.72 5.26 12.35
CA SER A 43 26.68 6.51 13.10
C SER A 43 26.90 7.70 12.16
N VAL A 44 26.43 8.86 12.58
CA VAL A 44 26.63 10.12 11.85
C VAL A 44 27.34 11.06 12.82
N ASP A 45 28.40 11.70 12.38
CA ASP A 45 29.13 12.70 13.15
C ASP A 45 28.47 14.08 13.10
N GLU A 46 29.04 15.08 13.77
CA GLU A 46 28.50 16.44 13.84
C GLU A 46 28.51 17.15 12.46
N SER A 47 29.33 16.71 11.53
CA SER A 47 29.37 17.23 10.16
C SER A 47 28.34 16.58 9.22
N GLY A 48 27.66 15.54 9.70
CA GLY A 48 26.70 14.74 8.91
C GLY A 48 27.36 13.59 8.13
N GLU A 49 28.65 13.39 8.29
CA GLU A 49 29.37 12.32 7.61
C GLU A 49 29.15 10.95 8.26
N LYS A 50 29.25 9.93 7.44
CA LYS A 50 29.09 8.54 7.86
C LYS A 50 30.27 8.08 8.71
N GLY A 51 29.99 7.72 9.97
CA GLY A 51 30.94 7.20 10.92
C GLY A 51 30.97 5.67 11.01
N GLU A 52 31.17 5.16 12.20
CA GLU A 52 31.28 3.72 12.48
C GLU A 52 29.97 2.94 12.24
N ARG A 53 30.12 1.68 11.88
CA ARG A 53 28.97 0.78 11.72
C ARG A 53 28.33 0.48 13.07
N ASN A 54 27.03 0.70 13.15
CA ASN A 54 26.22 0.34 14.30
C ASN A 54 25.91 -1.18 14.29
N GLN A 55 25.51 -1.74 15.43
CA GLN A 55 25.16 -3.14 15.57
C GLN A 55 23.75 -3.43 15.04
N VAL A 56 23.56 -3.11 13.75
CA VAL A 56 22.35 -3.39 12.99
C VAL A 56 22.69 -4.34 11.86
N SER A 57 22.02 -5.48 11.80
CA SER A 57 22.27 -6.49 10.78
C SER A 57 20.98 -7.07 10.20
N CYS A 58 21.02 -7.40 8.92
CA CYS A 58 19.98 -8.20 8.28
C CYS A 58 20.23 -9.69 8.57
N GLY A 59 19.29 -10.34 9.22
CA GLY A 59 19.35 -11.77 9.53
C GLY A 59 18.88 -12.64 8.35
N SER A 60 17.85 -12.19 7.64
CA SER A 60 17.34 -12.86 6.44
C SER A 60 16.47 -11.91 5.61
N ILE A 61 16.24 -12.30 4.36
CA ILE A 61 15.29 -11.66 3.44
C ILE A 61 14.16 -12.65 3.21
N GLU A 62 12.92 -12.18 3.33
CA GLU A 62 11.74 -13.00 3.15
C GLU A 62 11.49 -13.36 1.68
N HIS A 63 11.10 -14.60 1.42
CA HIS A 63 10.52 -15.02 0.15
C HIS A 63 9.03 -14.72 0.16
N LYS A 64 8.62 -13.76 -0.64
CA LYS A 64 7.25 -13.23 -0.63
C LYS A 64 6.44 -13.76 -1.81
N MET A 65 5.11 -13.66 -1.69
CA MET A 65 4.17 -13.96 -2.77
C MET A 65 4.33 -12.98 -3.96
N GLY A 66 4.62 -11.73 -3.68
CA GLY A 66 4.83 -10.66 -4.68
C GLY A 66 5.79 -9.59 -4.20
N ILE A 67 5.92 -8.51 -4.99
CA ILE A 67 6.83 -7.37 -4.71
C ILE A 67 8.27 -7.87 -4.50
N HIS A 68 8.74 -8.73 -5.40
CA HIS A 68 10.03 -9.41 -5.29
C HIS A 68 11.21 -8.44 -5.40
N GLY A 69 11.03 -7.29 -6.04
CA GLY A 69 12.07 -6.25 -6.19
C GLY A 69 12.34 -5.44 -4.92
N ASN A 70 11.56 -5.62 -3.86
CA ASN A 70 11.78 -4.96 -2.56
C ASN A 70 12.19 -5.99 -1.51
N ALA A 71 13.38 -5.80 -0.91
CA ALA A 71 13.85 -6.62 0.19
C ALA A 71 12.98 -6.40 1.44
N THR A 72 12.31 -7.45 1.90
CA THR A 72 11.61 -7.47 3.20
C THR A 72 12.46 -8.27 4.17
N CYS A 73 13.00 -7.61 5.19
CA CYS A 73 14.09 -8.12 6.00
C CYS A 73 13.65 -8.52 7.42
N VAL A 74 14.37 -9.48 7.97
CA VAL A 74 14.46 -9.67 9.42
C VAL A 74 15.67 -8.87 9.92
N MET A 75 15.43 -7.85 10.74
CA MET A 75 16.48 -6.96 11.24
C MET A 75 16.81 -7.25 12.69
N ASN A 76 18.09 -7.38 12.99
CA ASN A 76 18.63 -7.58 14.35
C ASN A 76 19.30 -6.28 14.82
N PHE A 77 19.02 -5.93 16.10
CA PHE A 77 19.50 -4.72 16.76
C PHE A 77 20.23 -5.06 18.06
N ASP A 78 21.04 -6.11 18.03
CA ASP A 78 21.70 -6.66 19.23
C ASP A 78 22.86 -5.76 19.65
N GLY A 79 22.62 -4.91 20.66
CA GLY A 79 23.58 -3.90 21.12
C GLY A 79 23.61 -2.62 20.27
N ALA A 80 22.68 -2.44 19.34
CA ALA A 80 22.61 -1.25 18.51
C ALA A 80 22.32 0.00 19.34
N LYS A 81 23.06 1.07 19.05
CA LYS A 81 22.83 2.41 19.61
C LYS A 81 21.65 3.08 18.89
N GLY A 82 20.72 3.62 19.67
CA GLY A 82 19.57 4.36 19.16
C GLY A 82 19.34 5.64 19.95
N PHE A 83 18.65 6.59 19.31
CA PHE A 83 18.33 7.91 19.90
C PHE A 83 16.84 7.98 20.13
N LEU A 84 16.43 8.32 21.37
CA LEU A 84 15.02 8.45 21.74
C LEU A 84 14.35 9.60 20.96
N ILE A 85 13.17 9.34 20.42
CA ILE A 85 12.30 10.34 19.79
C ILE A 85 11.14 10.66 20.72
N GLY A 86 10.96 11.92 21.05
CA GLY A 86 9.88 12.38 21.92
C GLY A 86 10.05 11.91 23.37
N GLU A 87 8.95 11.82 24.09
CA GLU A 87 8.93 11.41 25.49
C GLU A 87 9.06 9.89 25.64
N ALA A 88 9.76 9.45 26.68
CA ALA A 88 9.82 8.04 27.06
C ALA A 88 8.41 7.46 27.25
N ASN A 89 8.21 6.23 26.79
CA ASN A 89 6.94 5.50 26.90
C ASN A 89 5.76 6.09 26.10
N ARG A 90 6.05 7.03 25.18
CA ARG A 90 5.07 7.66 24.27
C ARG A 90 5.33 7.31 22.80
N GLY A 91 6.09 6.26 22.52
CA GLY A 91 6.55 5.93 21.19
C GLY A 91 5.43 5.62 20.18
N LEU A 92 4.31 5.05 20.62
CA LEU A 92 3.16 4.82 19.74
C LEU A 92 2.54 6.14 19.26
N ASN A 93 2.40 7.14 20.13
CA ASN A 93 1.90 8.44 19.74
C ASN A 93 2.78 9.09 18.68
N CYS A 94 4.10 9.04 18.88
CA CYS A 94 5.06 9.54 17.88
C CYS A 94 4.98 8.77 16.56
N MET A 95 4.85 7.43 16.61
CA MET A 95 4.73 6.59 15.42
C MET A 95 3.48 6.91 14.61
N PHE A 96 2.33 7.15 15.24
CA PHE A 96 1.09 7.44 14.52
C PHE A 96 1.13 8.73 13.71
N THR A 97 2.07 9.65 13.98
CA THR A 97 2.29 10.85 13.18
C THR A 97 2.56 10.52 11.72
N PHE A 98 3.32 9.47 11.42
CA PHE A 98 3.61 9.05 10.05
C PHE A 98 2.77 7.85 9.58
N MET A 99 2.33 6.98 10.49
CA MET A 99 1.55 5.79 10.14
C MET A 99 0.20 6.10 9.50
N ASN A 100 -0.45 7.19 9.93
CA ASN A 100 -1.72 7.60 9.31
C ASN A 100 -1.51 8.00 7.85
N THR A 101 -0.43 8.72 7.53
CA THR A 101 -0.05 9.04 6.15
C THR A 101 0.30 7.78 5.36
N ALA A 102 1.06 6.85 5.94
CA ALA A 102 1.40 5.58 5.30
C ALA A 102 0.16 4.72 4.98
N ARG A 103 -0.86 4.74 5.83
CA ARG A 103 -2.15 4.05 5.58
C ARG A 103 -2.87 4.60 4.37
N ILE A 104 -2.89 5.92 4.18
CA ILE A 104 -3.46 6.56 2.97
C ILE A 104 -2.66 6.15 1.73
N GLY A 105 -1.33 6.13 1.81
CA GLY A 105 -0.48 5.61 0.72
C GLY A 105 -0.79 4.17 0.35
N THR A 106 -1.02 3.29 1.34
CA THR A 106 -1.42 1.89 1.09
C THR A 106 -2.83 1.79 0.50
N ALA A 107 -3.76 2.65 0.93
CA ALA A 107 -5.10 2.75 0.33
C ALA A 107 -5.02 3.16 -1.15
N LEU A 108 -4.15 4.13 -1.47
CA LEU A 108 -3.89 4.55 -2.85
C LEU A 108 -3.30 3.41 -3.70
N GLN A 109 -2.45 2.56 -3.12
CA GLN A 109 -1.93 1.37 -3.79
C GLN A 109 -3.08 0.43 -4.19
N GLY A 110 -4.03 0.15 -3.30
CA GLY A 110 -5.22 -0.65 -3.62
C GLY A 110 -6.05 -0.04 -4.76
N LEU A 111 -6.26 1.27 -4.74
CA LEU A 111 -6.91 1.98 -5.84
C LEU A 111 -6.14 1.83 -7.16
N ALA A 112 -4.81 1.92 -7.14
CA ALA A 112 -3.99 1.79 -8.33
C ALA A 112 -4.13 0.39 -8.96
N HIS A 113 -4.19 -0.66 -8.15
CA HIS A 113 -4.46 -2.03 -8.63
C HIS A 113 -5.85 -2.17 -9.26
N ALA A 114 -6.88 -1.57 -8.67
CA ALA A 114 -8.23 -1.55 -9.22
C ALA A 114 -8.29 -0.82 -10.56
N GLU A 115 -7.66 0.34 -10.66
CA GLU A 115 -7.61 1.14 -11.88
C GLU A 115 -6.85 0.43 -12.99
N TRP A 116 -5.69 -0.16 -12.68
CA TRP A 116 -4.91 -0.91 -13.65
C TRP A 116 -5.68 -2.11 -14.20
N ALA A 117 -6.37 -2.86 -13.32
CA ALA A 117 -7.24 -3.98 -13.71
C ALA A 117 -8.35 -3.50 -14.66
N LEU A 118 -9.05 -2.42 -14.31
CA LEU A 118 -10.14 -1.85 -15.11
C LEU A 118 -9.69 -1.44 -16.51
N GLN A 119 -8.61 -0.68 -16.62
CA GLN A 119 -8.14 -0.16 -17.90
C GLN A 119 -7.77 -1.30 -18.84
N ASN A 120 -7.01 -2.29 -18.38
CA ASN A 120 -6.62 -3.44 -19.16
C ASN A 120 -7.82 -4.32 -19.52
N SER A 121 -8.72 -4.57 -18.57
CA SER A 121 -9.92 -5.38 -18.80
C SER A 121 -10.85 -4.77 -19.83
N VAL A 122 -11.06 -3.46 -19.79
CA VAL A 122 -11.93 -2.75 -20.77
C VAL A 122 -11.33 -2.83 -22.17
N ALA A 123 -10.02 -2.61 -22.32
CA ALA A 123 -9.35 -2.70 -23.62
C ALA A 123 -9.48 -4.11 -24.18
N TYR A 124 -9.13 -5.13 -23.38
CA TYR A 124 -9.23 -6.54 -23.78
C TYR A 124 -10.68 -6.94 -24.12
N ALA A 125 -11.66 -6.56 -23.31
CA ALA A 125 -13.06 -6.93 -23.51
C ALA A 125 -13.69 -6.31 -24.77
N LYS A 126 -13.19 -5.17 -25.24
CA LYS A 126 -13.59 -4.53 -26.50
C LYS A 126 -12.98 -5.22 -27.73
N ASP A 127 -11.79 -5.77 -27.60
CA ASP A 127 -11.06 -6.38 -28.71
C ASP A 127 -11.33 -7.88 -28.84
N ARG A 128 -11.41 -8.62 -27.73
CA ARG A 128 -11.59 -10.06 -27.71
C ARG A 128 -12.95 -10.47 -28.23
N LEU A 129 -12.97 -11.21 -29.34
CA LEU A 129 -14.20 -11.74 -29.92
C LEU A 129 -14.47 -13.16 -29.42
N LYS A 130 -15.70 -13.42 -28.94
CA LYS A 130 -16.13 -14.75 -28.52
C LYS A 130 -17.66 -14.84 -28.44
N MET A 131 -18.24 -15.85 -29.08
CA MET A 131 -19.68 -16.13 -29.07
C MET A 131 -20.52 -14.96 -29.64
N ARG A 132 -21.83 -15.05 -29.53
CA ARG A 132 -22.80 -13.99 -29.86
C ARG A 132 -23.56 -13.58 -28.59
N SER A 133 -23.95 -12.32 -28.55
CA SER A 133 -24.81 -11.83 -27.47
C SER A 133 -26.15 -12.58 -27.48
N LEU A 134 -26.66 -12.90 -26.29
CA LEU A 134 -27.96 -13.57 -26.10
C LEU A 134 -29.14 -12.74 -26.66
N SER A 135 -28.98 -11.44 -26.81
CA SER A 135 -29.96 -10.51 -27.39
C SER A 135 -29.76 -10.26 -28.91
N GLY A 136 -29.09 -11.18 -29.59
CA GLY A 136 -28.72 -11.09 -31.00
C GLY A 136 -27.34 -10.44 -31.24
N PRO A 137 -26.75 -10.67 -32.44
CA PRO A 137 -25.42 -10.15 -32.77
C PRO A 137 -25.29 -8.64 -32.57
N LYS A 138 -24.19 -8.20 -31.96
CA LYS A 138 -23.85 -6.79 -31.74
C LYS A 138 -22.79 -6.26 -32.69
N ALA A 139 -22.03 -7.17 -33.31
CA ALA A 139 -21.08 -6.91 -34.37
C ALA A 139 -21.30 -7.93 -35.51
N PRO A 140 -22.42 -7.82 -36.28
CA PRO A 140 -22.79 -8.82 -37.28
C PRO A 140 -21.75 -8.99 -38.40
N GLU A 141 -20.96 -7.95 -38.65
CA GLU A 141 -19.86 -7.93 -39.60
C GLU A 141 -18.63 -8.72 -39.18
N LYS A 142 -18.52 -9.07 -37.88
CA LYS A 142 -17.41 -9.83 -37.31
C LYS A 142 -17.78 -11.31 -37.14
N ALA A 143 -16.77 -12.18 -37.03
CA ALA A 143 -16.97 -13.60 -36.81
C ALA A 143 -17.66 -13.94 -35.45
N ALA A 144 -17.49 -13.08 -34.43
CA ALA A 144 -18.12 -13.16 -33.12
C ALA A 144 -18.31 -11.77 -32.56
N ASP A 145 -19.06 -11.63 -31.45
CA ASP A 145 -19.19 -10.35 -30.76
C ASP A 145 -18.01 -10.12 -29.82
N PRO A 146 -17.63 -8.84 -29.55
CA PRO A 146 -16.70 -8.50 -28.48
C PRO A 146 -17.25 -8.98 -27.12
N ILE A 147 -16.40 -9.53 -26.26
CA ILE A 147 -16.85 -10.11 -24.98
C ILE A 147 -17.47 -9.08 -24.03
N ILE A 148 -17.24 -7.79 -24.23
CA ILE A 148 -17.84 -6.71 -23.45
C ILE A 148 -19.38 -6.72 -23.52
N VAL A 149 -19.98 -7.36 -24.52
CA VAL A 149 -21.45 -7.42 -24.67
C VAL A 149 -22.09 -8.45 -23.74
N HIS A 150 -21.30 -9.39 -23.19
CA HIS A 150 -21.81 -10.45 -22.33
C HIS A 150 -22.11 -9.95 -20.90
N PRO A 151 -23.25 -10.34 -20.32
CA PRO A 151 -23.71 -9.78 -19.04
C PRO A 151 -22.72 -9.93 -17.88
N ASP A 152 -22.08 -11.09 -17.74
CA ASP A 152 -21.14 -11.31 -16.64
C ASP A 152 -19.83 -10.54 -16.80
N VAL A 153 -19.32 -10.42 -18.03
CA VAL A 153 -18.19 -9.55 -18.32
C VAL A 153 -18.52 -8.09 -17.97
N ARG A 154 -19.71 -7.64 -18.32
CA ARG A 154 -20.19 -6.29 -17.96
C ARG A 154 -20.29 -6.10 -16.45
N ARG A 155 -20.78 -7.10 -15.73
CA ARG A 155 -20.82 -7.06 -14.27
C ARG A 155 -19.43 -6.86 -13.68
N MET A 156 -18.45 -7.67 -14.10
CA MET A 156 -17.05 -7.55 -13.64
C MET A 156 -16.46 -6.17 -13.95
N LEU A 157 -16.66 -5.65 -15.16
CA LEU A 157 -16.16 -4.34 -15.57
C LEU A 157 -16.84 -3.20 -14.78
N LEU A 158 -18.14 -3.28 -14.55
CA LEU A 158 -18.87 -2.26 -13.78
C LEU A 158 -18.50 -2.29 -12.30
N THR A 159 -18.22 -3.45 -11.74
CA THR A 159 -17.71 -3.57 -10.36
C THR A 159 -16.34 -2.91 -10.23
N GLN A 160 -15.40 -3.24 -11.12
CA GLN A 160 -14.08 -2.61 -11.14
C GLN A 160 -14.18 -1.09 -11.32
N LYS A 161 -15.07 -0.62 -12.21
CA LYS A 161 -15.30 0.80 -12.44
C LYS A 161 -15.84 1.49 -11.19
N ALA A 162 -16.82 0.90 -10.52
CA ALA A 162 -17.38 1.46 -9.28
C ALA A 162 -16.32 1.57 -8.19
N PHE A 163 -15.46 0.56 -8.03
CA PHE A 163 -14.37 0.59 -7.06
C PHE A 163 -13.28 1.62 -7.43
N SER A 164 -12.90 1.73 -8.70
CA SER A 164 -11.90 2.70 -9.14
C SER A 164 -12.39 4.14 -9.00
N GLU A 165 -13.60 4.46 -9.47
CA GLU A 165 -14.12 5.82 -9.41
C GLU A 165 -14.50 6.24 -7.99
N GLY A 166 -15.20 5.36 -7.24
CA GLY A 166 -15.56 5.61 -5.85
C GLY A 166 -14.33 5.68 -4.94
N GLY A 167 -13.36 4.78 -5.14
CA GLY A 167 -12.09 4.78 -4.43
C GLY A 167 -11.29 6.05 -4.67
N ARG A 168 -11.26 6.53 -5.91
CA ARG A 168 -10.62 7.81 -6.27
C ARG A 168 -11.28 8.99 -5.55
N ALA A 169 -12.60 9.04 -5.52
CA ALA A 169 -13.33 10.07 -4.78
C ALA A 169 -12.99 10.04 -3.29
N LEU A 170 -12.95 8.85 -2.67
CA LEU A 170 -12.58 8.67 -1.27
C LEU A 170 -11.14 9.14 -0.98
N ILE A 171 -10.17 8.78 -1.82
CA ILE A 171 -8.77 9.19 -1.65
C ILE A 171 -8.62 10.70 -1.79
N HIS A 172 -9.28 11.33 -2.77
CA HIS A 172 -9.25 12.79 -2.92
C HIS A 172 -9.87 13.48 -1.71
N TYR A 173 -10.97 12.97 -1.18
CA TYR A 173 -11.57 13.50 0.04
C TYR A 173 -10.63 13.39 1.25
N CYS A 174 -10.00 12.25 1.47
CA CYS A 174 -8.99 12.08 2.52
C CYS A 174 -7.80 13.04 2.31
N SER A 175 -7.34 13.23 1.07
CA SER A 175 -6.23 14.15 0.76
C SER A 175 -6.61 15.61 1.05
N MET A 176 -7.84 16.00 0.73
CA MET A 176 -8.37 17.32 1.07
C MET A 176 -8.40 17.55 2.59
N LEU A 177 -8.83 16.55 3.37
CA LEU A 177 -8.81 16.63 4.84
C LEU A 177 -7.37 16.78 5.38
N VAL A 178 -6.39 16.07 4.80
CA VAL A 178 -4.97 16.24 5.17
C VAL A 178 -4.48 17.67 4.90
N ASP A 179 -4.89 18.27 3.79
CA ASP A 179 -4.55 19.66 3.49
C ASP A 179 -5.24 20.63 4.46
N THR A 180 -6.50 20.37 4.84
CA THR A 180 -7.24 21.14 5.83
C THR A 180 -6.58 21.08 7.21
N MET A 181 -6.14 19.88 7.65
CA MET A 181 -5.38 19.71 8.91
C MET A 181 -4.10 20.56 8.96
N LYS A 182 -3.47 20.81 7.79
CA LYS A 182 -2.23 21.61 7.71
C LYS A 182 -2.51 23.11 7.63
N ARG A 183 -3.52 23.52 6.87
CA ARG A 183 -3.70 24.91 6.40
C ARG A 183 -4.98 25.59 6.88
N GLY A 184 -5.98 24.84 7.39
CA GLY A 184 -7.25 25.37 7.86
C GLY A 184 -7.13 26.22 9.14
N SER A 185 -8.23 26.85 9.54
CA SER A 185 -8.42 27.46 10.86
C SER A 185 -8.34 26.41 11.96
N ALA A 186 -8.35 26.84 13.22
CA ALA A 186 -8.28 25.92 14.36
C ALA A 186 -9.46 24.93 14.40
N ASP A 187 -10.67 25.41 14.12
CA ASP A 187 -11.88 24.59 14.13
C ASP A 187 -11.91 23.63 12.96
N GLU A 188 -11.55 24.06 11.75
CA GLU A 188 -11.44 23.21 10.57
C GLU A 188 -10.39 22.11 10.72
N LYS A 189 -9.26 22.42 11.36
CA LYS A 189 -8.22 21.42 11.67
C LYS A 189 -8.73 20.35 12.63
N ALA A 190 -9.46 20.74 13.68
CA ALA A 190 -10.01 19.80 14.65
C ALA A 190 -11.03 18.87 13.99
N GLU A 191 -11.97 19.40 13.21
CA GLU A 191 -12.96 18.61 12.47
C GLU A 191 -12.29 17.66 11.45
N ALA A 192 -11.31 18.15 10.71
CA ALA A 192 -10.58 17.33 9.74
C ALA A 192 -9.79 16.19 10.41
N ASP A 193 -9.20 16.42 11.57
CA ASP A 193 -8.46 15.38 12.34
C ASP A 193 -9.41 14.30 12.86
N GLU A 194 -10.59 14.67 13.37
CA GLU A 194 -11.61 13.71 13.80
C GLU A 194 -12.09 12.84 12.63
N LEU A 195 -12.41 13.47 11.48
CA LEU A 195 -12.81 12.74 10.26
C LEU A 195 -11.70 11.83 9.74
N MET A 196 -10.45 12.29 9.72
CA MET A 196 -9.31 11.48 9.27
C MET A 196 -9.04 10.30 10.21
N SER A 197 -9.24 10.47 11.51
CA SER A 197 -9.12 9.38 12.50
C SER A 197 -10.12 8.26 12.22
N LEU A 198 -11.33 8.60 11.80
CA LEU A 198 -12.37 7.64 11.37
C LEU A 198 -12.07 7.04 9.99
N LEU A 199 -11.75 7.88 9.00
CA LEU A 199 -11.69 7.47 7.59
C LEU A 199 -10.40 6.71 7.25
N THR A 200 -9.28 6.97 7.91
CA THR A 200 -7.99 6.34 7.59
C THR A 200 -8.03 4.80 7.64
N PRO A 201 -8.52 4.15 8.72
CA PRO A 201 -8.63 2.69 8.74
C PRO A 201 -9.65 2.16 7.72
N ILE A 202 -10.76 2.88 7.51
CA ILE A 202 -11.81 2.51 6.54
C ILE A 202 -11.22 2.55 5.12
N ALA A 203 -10.63 3.67 4.73
CA ALA A 203 -10.05 3.85 3.40
C ALA A 203 -8.97 2.79 3.11
N LYS A 204 -8.07 2.54 4.09
CA LYS A 204 -7.04 1.51 3.93
C LYS A 204 -7.63 0.13 3.73
N ALA A 205 -8.52 -0.33 4.61
CA ALA A 205 -9.11 -1.66 4.53
C ALA A 205 -9.95 -1.82 3.27
N PHE A 206 -10.88 -0.91 3.02
CA PHE A 206 -11.79 -0.97 1.88
C PHE A 206 -11.04 -0.97 0.54
N LEU A 207 -10.10 -0.05 0.33
CA LEU A 207 -9.42 0.08 -0.96
C LEU A 207 -8.41 -1.04 -1.21
N THR A 208 -7.77 -1.60 -0.20
CA THR A 208 -6.90 -2.75 -0.41
C THR A 208 -7.69 -4.02 -0.74
N GLU A 209 -8.83 -4.25 -0.11
CA GLU A 209 -9.70 -5.40 -0.40
C GLU A 209 -10.36 -5.26 -1.78
N THR A 210 -10.94 -4.11 -2.10
CA THR A 210 -11.57 -3.88 -3.41
C THR A 210 -10.55 -3.80 -4.54
N GLY A 211 -9.31 -3.39 -4.25
CA GLY A 211 -8.18 -3.46 -5.17
C GLY A 211 -7.86 -4.90 -5.57
N PHE A 212 -7.74 -5.78 -4.59
CA PHE A 212 -7.53 -7.21 -4.81
C PHE A 212 -8.70 -7.84 -5.57
N GLU A 213 -9.94 -7.56 -5.17
CA GLU A 213 -11.12 -8.05 -5.89
C GLU A 213 -11.13 -7.60 -7.34
N SER A 214 -10.82 -6.33 -7.61
CA SER A 214 -10.72 -5.79 -8.97
C SER A 214 -9.65 -6.47 -9.79
N ALA A 215 -8.47 -6.72 -9.21
CA ALA A 215 -7.37 -7.43 -9.85
C ALA A 215 -7.79 -8.86 -10.23
N ASN A 216 -8.42 -9.58 -9.31
CA ASN A 216 -8.95 -10.92 -9.57
C ASN A 216 -10.03 -10.93 -10.68
N GLN A 217 -10.96 -9.99 -10.65
CA GLN A 217 -11.97 -9.84 -11.71
C GLN A 217 -11.34 -9.48 -13.04
N GLY A 218 -10.31 -8.63 -13.05
CA GLY A 218 -9.52 -8.31 -14.24
C GLY A 218 -8.91 -9.55 -14.86
N LEU A 219 -8.25 -10.36 -14.06
CA LEU A 219 -7.68 -11.64 -14.48
C LEU A 219 -8.76 -12.57 -15.08
N GLN A 220 -9.96 -12.63 -14.48
CA GLN A 220 -11.08 -13.44 -15.01
C GLN A 220 -11.62 -12.92 -16.34
N VAL A 221 -11.65 -11.59 -16.57
CA VAL A 221 -12.07 -11.01 -17.86
C VAL A 221 -11.16 -11.49 -19.01
N PHE A 222 -9.87 -11.67 -18.75
CA PHE A 222 -8.91 -12.22 -19.73
C PHE A 222 -9.10 -13.73 -19.98
N GLY A 223 -9.87 -14.43 -19.14
CA GLY A 223 -10.04 -15.89 -19.23
C GLY A 223 -8.70 -16.61 -19.10
N GLY A 224 -8.43 -17.59 -19.98
CA GLY A 224 -7.15 -18.32 -19.98
C GLY A 224 -5.91 -17.43 -20.14
N HIS A 225 -6.02 -16.34 -20.87
CA HIS A 225 -4.91 -15.38 -21.03
C HIS A 225 -4.53 -14.70 -19.71
N GLY A 226 -5.47 -14.50 -18.78
CA GLY A 226 -5.18 -13.93 -17.47
C GLY A 226 -4.22 -14.76 -16.62
N TYR A 227 -4.08 -16.05 -16.93
CA TYR A 227 -3.20 -17.00 -16.24
C TYR A 227 -1.88 -17.27 -16.98
N ILE A 228 -1.59 -16.50 -18.02
CA ILE A 228 -0.37 -16.62 -18.84
C ILE A 228 0.52 -15.40 -18.55
N ALA A 229 1.79 -15.64 -18.21
CA ALA A 229 2.74 -14.61 -17.79
C ALA A 229 2.95 -13.50 -18.85
N GLU A 230 2.84 -13.83 -20.14
CA GLU A 230 2.98 -12.87 -21.24
C GLU A 230 1.91 -11.77 -21.25
N TRP A 231 0.78 -11.98 -20.58
CA TRP A 231 -0.28 -10.98 -20.41
C TRP A 231 -0.11 -10.12 -19.14
N GLY A 232 0.70 -10.56 -18.19
CA GLY A 232 1.07 -9.82 -16.99
C GLY A 232 -0.06 -9.60 -15.99
N MET A 233 -1.26 -10.15 -16.20
CA MET A 233 -2.41 -9.91 -15.31
C MET A 233 -2.22 -10.54 -13.94
N GLU A 234 -1.49 -11.66 -13.85
CA GLU A 234 -1.17 -12.35 -12.59
C GLU A 234 -0.29 -11.50 -11.66
N GLN A 235 0.47 -10.55 -12.19
CA GLN A 235 1.33 -9.66 -11.40
C GLN A 235 0.54 -8.60 -10.63
N ASN A 236 -0.72 -8.38 -10.99
CA ASN A 236 -1.60 -7.42 -10.31
C ASN A 236 -2.39 -8.07 -9.16
N VAL A 237 -2.46 -9.38 -9.12
CA VAL A 237 -3.14 -10.16 -8.08
C VAL A 237 -2.16 -10.54 -6.98
#